data_f057f7c17bf09b117471ea38371e1896
#
_entry.id   f057f7c17bf09b117471ea38371e1896
#
_cell.length_a   1.000
_cell.length_b   1.000
_cell.length_c   1.000
_cell.angle_alpha   90.00
_cell.angle_beta   90.00
_cell.angle_gamma   90.00
#
_symmetry.space_group_name_H-M   'P 1'
#
loop_
_entity.id
_entity.type
_entity.pdbx_description
1 polymer ?
#
loop_
_entity_poly.entity_id
_entity_poly.type
_entity_poly.pdbx_seq_one_letter_code
_entity_poly.pdbx_strand_id
1 'polypeptide(L)'
;RSTQQIDNTLGQSGDLFVRVKRGVFAYNNSAAADLIAQTEIGDACYIVDDNTVAKTDGVGTRSVAGKIVDVDASYVWVLMPGNTISISGDLVSTNNLSDVTSKPTARANLGANLVALTLDVALLNGTAVYRIASPVAGTITKIQTSLKAALGTGNATLTGQIAAVAITTGVVTLVQAGSAAGQVNVCSPSAANTVAIGSDINFTVGGSNSVATGCTVTILIAT
;
A
#
# COMPACT_ATOMS: atom_id res chain seq x y z
N ARG A 1 -14.32 -16.57 -29.35
CA ARG A 1 -15.55 -17.24 -29.72
C ARG A 1 -15.27 -18.71 -30.01
N SER A 2 -16.17 -19.62 -29.60
CA SER A 2 -16.11 -21.03 -30.00
C SER A 2 -16.32 -21.18 -31.52
N THR A 3 -15.57 -22.10 -32.11
CA THR A 3 -15.72 -22.45 -33.52
C THR A 3 -16.48 -23.75 -33.73
N GLN A 4 -16.89 -24.39 -32.63
CA GLN A 4 -17.50 -25.71 -32.64
C GLN A 4 -18.51 -25.79 -31.48
N GLN A 5 -19.65 -26.37 -31.69
CA GLN A 5 -20.59 -26.75 -30.65
C GLN A 5 -20.09 -28.07 -30.04
N ILE A 6 -19.99 -28.11 -28.71
CA ILE A 6 -19.60 -29.30 -27.98
C ILE A 6 -20.64 -29.53 -26.87
N ASP A 7 -21.15 -30.74 -26.79
CA ASP A 7 -22.11 -31.16 -25.78
C ASP A 7 -21.38 -32.07 -24.76
N ASN A 8 -21.31 -31.62 -23.54
CA ASN A 8 -20.72 -32.35 -22.38
C ASN A 8 -21.78 -32.65 -21.32
N THR A 9 -23.06 -32.70 -21.69
CA THR A 9 -24.17 -32.89 -20.74
C THR A 9 -24.09 -34.21 -19.95
N LEU A 10 -23.43 -35.21 -20.52
CA LEU A 10 -23.25 -36.53 -19.90
C LEU A 10 -21.83 -36.76 -19.36
N GLY A 11 -20.93 -35.79 -19.55
CA GLY A 11 -19.54 -35.87 -19.11
C GLY A 11 -19.25 -35.07 -17.85
N GLN A 12 -18.01 -35.18 -17.35
CA GLN A 12 -17.52 -34.41 -16.22
C GLN A 12 -16.73 -33.18 -16.69
N SER A 13 -16.46 -32.25 -15.78
CA SER A 13 -15.64 -31.08 -16.07
C SER A 13 -14.23 -31.48 -16.53
N GLY A 14 -13.85 -31.04 -17.73
CA GLY A 14 -12.55 -31.36 -18.33
C GLY A 14 -12.54 -32.52 -19.31
N ASP A 15 -13.63 -33.25 -19.50
CA ASP A 15 -13.70 -34.41 -20.41
C ASP A 15 -13.60 -33.98 -21.89
N LEU A 16 -14.09 -32.78 -22.22
CA LEU A 16 -14.08 -32.27 -23.58
C LEU A 16 -13.38 -30.90 -23.67
N PHE A 17 -12.71 -30.69 -24.80
CA PHE A 17 -12.04 -29.45 -25.12
C PHE A 17 -12.75 -28.71 -26.24
N VAL A 18 -13.01 -27.42 -26.05
CA VAL A 18 -13.57 -26.55 -27.07
C VAL A 18 -12.45 -25.69 -27.71
N ARG A 19 -12.43 -25.66 -29.05
CA ARG A 19 -11.55 -24.77 -29.78
C ARG A 19 -12.14 -23.37 -29.84
N VAL A 20 -11.35 -22.37 -29.42
CA VAL A 20 -11.74 -20.97 -29.45
C VAL A 20 -10.83 -20.18 -30.40
N LYS A 21 -11.38 -19.18 -31.07
CA LYS A 21 -10.63 -18.21 -31.88
C LYS A 21 -10.70 -16.84 -31.23
N ARG A 22 -9.59 -16.10 -31.36
CA ARG A 22 -9.49 -14.68 -31.07
C ARG A 22 -9.64 -13.89 -32.36
N GLY A 23 -10.09 -12.65 -32.26
CA GLY A 23 -10.25 -11.78 -33.43
C GLY A 23 -11.48 -10.89 -33.30
N VAL A 24 -11.87 -10.31 -34.43
CA VAL A 24 -13.08 -9.50 -34.53
C VAL A 24 -14.23 -10.39 -34.97
N PHE A 25 -15.35 -10.33 -34.24
CA PHE A 25 -16.54 -11.11 -34.52
C PHE A 25 -17.78 -10.23 -34.52
N ALA A 26 -18.73 -10.54 -35.40
CA ALA A 26 -20.03 -9.90 -35.46
C ALA A 26 -20.97 -10.45 -34.38
N TYR A 27 -21.68 -9.55 -33.71
CA TYR A 27 -22.72 -9.83 -32.73
C TYR A 27 -23.98 -9.02 -33.03
N ASN A 28 -25.12 -9.52 -32.61
CA ASN A 28 -26.36 -8.74 -32.64
C ASN A 28 -26.25 -7.58 -31.64
N ASN A 29 -26.86 -6.47 -32.00
CA ASN A 29 -26.95 -5.31 -31.12
C ASN A 29 -28.14 -5.42 -30.17
N SER A 30 -27.98 -4.96 -28.94
CA SER A 30 -29.11 -4.77 -28.02
C SER A 30 -29.99 -3.60 -28.46
N ALA A 31 -31.07 -3.35 -27.73
CA ALA A 31 -32.05 -2.31 -28.04
C ALA A 31 -32.20 -1.31 -26.88
N ALA A 32 -32.90 -0.21 -27.10
CA ALA A 32 -33.22 0.83 -26.12
C ALA A 32 -32.00 1.41 -25.42
N ALA A 33 -31.94 1.38 -24.09
CA ALA A 33 -30.83 1.93 -23.31
C ALA A 33 -29.50 1.17 -23.49
N ASP A 34 -29.57 -0.05 -23.94
CA ASP A 34 -28.42 -0.95 -24.15
C ASP A 34 -27.93 -0.96 -25.62
N LEU A 35 -28.56 -0.18 -26.50
CA LEU A 35 -28.16 -0.06 -27.90
C LEU A 35 -26.75 0.53 -28.01
N ILE A 36 -25.90 -0.14 -28.75
CA ILE A 36 -24.56 0.33 -29.12
C ILE A 36 -24.68 1.11 -30.46
N ALA A 37 -24.29 2.38 -30.45
CA ALA A 37 -24.20 3.23 -31.60
C ALA A 37 -22.75 3.41 -32.08
N GLN A 38 -22.55 4.10 -33.20
CA GLN A 38 -21.19 4.39 -33.70
C GLN A 38 -20.35 5.26 -32.75
N THR A 39 -21.00 6.02 -31.87
CA THR A 39 -20.32 6.83 -30.84
C THR A 39 -19.59 6.01 -29.79
N GLU A 40 -19.97 4.75 -29.62
CA GLU A 40 -19.34 3.81 -28.68
C GLU A 40 -18.18 3.01 -29.29
N ILE A 41 -17.81 3.27 -30.56
CA ILE A 41 -16.62 2.63 -31.16
C ILE A 41 -15.37 2.98 -30.35
N GLY A 42 -14.69 1.93 -29.91
CA GLY A 42 -13.55 2.08 -29.01
C GLY A 42 -13.84 1.76 -27.54
N ASP A 43 -15.11 1.68 -27.15
CA ASP A 43 -15.54 1.34 -25.80
C ASP A 43 -15.66 -0.18 -25.60
N ALA A 44 -15.78 -0.60 -24.34
CA ALA A 44 -16.10 -1.97 -23.99
C ALA A 44 -17.58 -2.25 -24.20
N CYS A 45 -17.92 -3.49 -24.62
CA CYS A 45 -19.27 -4.00 -24.63
C CYS A 45 -19.42 -5.25 -23.76
N TYR A 46 -20.65 -5.61 -23.45
CA TYR A 46 -20.98 -6.64 -22.47
C TYR A 46 -21.83 -7.74 -23.08
N ILE A 47 -21.66 -8.98 -22.59
CA ILE A 47 -22.37 -10.16 -23.09
C ILE A 47 -23.81 -10.15 -22.55
N VAL A 48 -24.79 -10.21 -23.43
CA VAL A 48 -26.20 -10.44 -23.07
C VAL A 48 -26.53 -11.92 -23.19
N ASP A 49 -26.16 -12.52 -24.31
CA ASP A 49 -26.29 -13.95 -24.62
C ASP A 49 -25.16 -14.39 -25.58
N ASP A 50 -25.25 -15.58 -26.13
CA ASP A 50 -24.25 -16.16 -27.01
C ASP A 50 -24.04 -15.42 -28.34
N ASN A 51 -24.99 -14.57 -28.75
CA ASN A 51 -25.00 -13.84 -30.02
C ASN A 51 -25.19 -12.32 -29.86
N THR A 52 -25.52 -11.80 -28.70
CA THR A 52 -25.91 -10.41 -28.45
C THR A 52 -25.00 -9.71 -27.49
N VAL A 53 -24.62 -8.47 -27.82
CA VAL A 53 -23.86 -7.58 -26.94
C VAL A 53 -24.62 -6.32 -26.61
N ALA A 54 -24.29 -5.72 -25.47
CA ALA A 54 -24.91 -4.52 -24.93
C ALA A 54 -23.89 -3.46 -24.57
N LYS A 55 -24.33 -2.20 -24.53
CA LYS A 55 -23.55 -1.05 -24.09
C LYS A 55 -23.28 -1.04 -22.59
N THR A 56 -24.22 -1.52 -21.78
CA THR A 56 -24.10 -1.49 -20.31
C THR A 56 -23.83 -2.87 -19.72
N ASP A 57 -23.24 -2.87 -18.52
CA ASP A 57 -22.92 -4.09 -17.76
C ASP A 57 -24.13 -4.74 -17.07
N GLY A 58 -25.35 -4.19 -17.27
CA GLY A 58 -26.55 -4.69 -16.63
C GLY A 58 -26.52 -4.59 -15.12
N VAL A 59 -25.97 -3.50 -14.58
CA VAL A 59 -25.76 -3.29 -13.11
C VAL A 59 -24.85 -4.35 -12.51
N GLY A 60 -23.74 -4.67 -13.21
CA GLY A 60 -22.73 -5.63 -12.76
C GLY A 60 -23.10 -7.10 -12.98
N THR A 61 -24.15 -7.39 -13.75
CA THR A 61 -24.60 -8.78 -14.01
C THR A 61 -24.02 -9.39 -15.29
N ARG A 62 -23.42 -8.58 -16.16
CA ARG A 62 -22.89 -9.00 -17.47
C ARG A 62 -21.36 -8.96 -17.50
N SER A 63 -20.77 -9.98 -18.09
CA SER A 63 -19.34 -10.01 -18.35
C SER A 63 -18.96 -9.16 -19.57
N VAL A 64 -17.76 -8.61 -19.57
CA VAL A 64 -17.20 -7.89 -20.73
C VAL A 64 -17.03 -8.86 -21.90
N ALA A 65 -17.57 -8.50 -23.07
CA ALA A 65 -17.40 -9.24 -24.33
C ALA A 65 -16.08 -8.90 -25.03
N GLY A 66 -15.75 -7.62 -25.09
CA GLY A 66 -14.58 -7.12 -25.78
C GLY A 66 -14.66 -5.63 -26.06
N LYS A 67 -13.88 -5.18 -27.05
CA LYS A 67 -13.85 -3.78 -27.50
C LYS A 67 -14.60 -3.63 -28.82
N ILE A 68 -15.46 -2.64 -28.91
CA ILE A 68 -16.21 -2.31 -30.14
C ILE A 68 -15.23 -1.73 -31.14
N VAL A 69 -15.16 -2.32 -32.35
CA VAL A 69 -14.30 -1.83 -33.45
C VAL A 69 -15.09 -1.25 -34.59
N ASP A 70 -16.35 -1.66 -34.76
CA ASP A 70 -17.25 -1.11 -35.74
C ASP A 70 -18.72 -1.40 -35.38
N VAL A 71 -19.66 -0.60 -35.92
CA VAL A 71 -21.09 -0.78 -35.75
C VAL A 71 -21.74 -0.49 -37.12
N ASP A 72 -22.34 -1.49 -37.73
CA ASP A 72 -23.09 -1.34 -38.97
C ASP A 72 -24.61 -1.55 -38.76
N ALA A 73 -25.38 -1.51 -39.82
CA ALA A 73 -26.84 -1.62 -39.73
C ALA A 73 -27.34 -3.00 -39.22
N SER A 74 -26.49 -4.01 -39.20
CA SER A 74 -26.85 -5.39 -38.87
C SER A 74 -26.15 -5.90 -37.61
N TYR A 75 -24.90 -5.44 -37.36
CA TYR A 75 -24.03 -6.03 -36.35
C TYR A 75 -23.19 -5.01 -35.62
N VAL A 76 -22.77 -5.41 -34.43
CA VAL A 76 -21.67 -4.81 -33.68
C VAL A 76 -20.42 -5.70 -33.83
N TRP A 77 -19.35 -5.14 -34.32
CA TRP A 77 -18.08 -5.84 -34.50
C TRP A 77 -17.22 -5.68 -33.28
N VAL A 78 -16.93 -6.80 -32.59
CA VAL A 78 -16.28 -6.83 -31.33
C VAL A 78 -14.90 -7.52 -31.44
N LEU A 79 -13.85 -6.82 -31.08
CA LEU A 79 -12.52 -7.39 -30.88
C LEU A 79 -12.52 -8.15 -29.56
N MET A 80 -12.45 -9.47 -29.63
CA MET A 80 -12.25 -10.33 -28.47
C MET A 80 -10.74 -10.43 -28.17
N PRO A 81 -10.25 -9.72 -27.16
CA PRO A 81 -8.83 -9.74 -26.82
C PRO A 81 -8.45 -11.09 -26.25
N GLY A 82 -7.30 -11.58 -26.65
CA GLY A 82 -6.66 -12.63 -25.90
C GLY A 82 -5.78 -12.04 -24.82
N ASN A 83 -6.22 -12.05 -23.61
CA ASN A 83 -5.40 -11.75 -22.44
C ASN A 83 -5.02 -10.29 -22.16
N THR A 84 -5.80 -9.32 -22.65
CA THR A 84 -5.77 -7.96 -22.09
C THR A 84 -7.17 -7.61 -21.61
N ILE A 85 -7.58 -8.26 -20.54
CA ILE A 85 -8.71 -7.78 -19.76
C ILE A 85 -8.13 -6.61 -18.95
N SER A 86 -8.45 -5.38 -19.33
CA SER A 86 -8.39 -4.28 -18.35
C SER A 86 -9.44 -4.62 -17.30
N ILE A 87 -9.00 -5.21 -16.22
CA ILE A 87 -9.84 -5.36 -15.05
C ILE A 87 -10.02 -3.94 -14.53
N SER A 88 -11.27 -3.51 -14.39
CA SER A 88 -11.59 -2.27 -13.67
C SER A 88 -10.85 -2.29 -12.31
N GLY A 89 -9.87 -1.43 -12.16
CA GLY A 89 -8.96 -1.45 -11.01
C GLY A 89 -7.51 -1.86 -11.34
N ASP A 90 -7.19 -2.15 -12.61
CA ASP A 90 -5.80 -2.40 -13.01
C ASP A 90 -4.97 -1.11 -12.95
N LEU A 91 -3.78 -1.21 -12.36
CA LEU A 91 -2.87 -0.06 -12.26
C LEU A 91 -2.33 0.27 -13.65
N VAL A 92 -2.69 1.44 -14.17
CA VAL A 92 -2.15 1.94 -15.43
C VAL A 92 -0.73 2.44 -15.21
N SER A 93 0.26 1.79 -15.81
CA SER A 93 1.68 2.11 -15.63
C SER A 93 2.03 3.57 -15.94
N THR A 94 1.30 4.20 -16.86
CA THR A 94 1.47 5.62 -17.22
C THR A 94 0.96 6.59 -16.16
N ASN A 95 0.10 6.14 -15.24
CA ASN A 95 -0.48 6.98 -14.20
C ASN A 95 0.40 7.06 -12.93
N ASN A 96 1.52 6.36 -12.90
CA ASN A 96 2.49 6.39 -11.81
C ASN A 96 1.82 6.31 -10.42
N LEU A 97 0.87 5.36 -10.27
CA LEU A 97 0.08 5.12 -9.04
C LEU A 97 -0.90 6.26 -8.65
N SER A 98 -1.17 7.23 -9.55
CA SER A 98 -2.18 8.27 -9.28
C SER A 98 -3.61 7.71 -9.27
N ASP A 99 -3.82 6.55 -9.89
CA ASP A 99 -5.07 5.79 -9.97
C ASP A 99 -5.34 4.89 -8.74
N VAL A 100 -4.40 4.83 -7.79
CA VAL A 100 -4.61 4.11 -6.53
C VAL A 100 -5.61 4.87 -5.64
N THR A 101 -6.80 4.31 -5.46
CA THR A 101 -7.89 4.90 -4.67
C THR A 101 -7.51 5.10 -3.20
N SER A 102 -6.72 4.18 -2.63
CA SER A 102 -6.23 4.27 -1.25
C SER A 102 -4.71 4.17 -1.21
N LYS A 103 -4.05 5.31 -1.32
CA LYS A 103 -2.57 5.40 -1.23
C LYS A 103 -2.00 4.88 0.11
N PRO A 104 -2.64 5.13 1.27
CA PRO A 104 -2.18 4.56 2.54
C PRO A 104 -2.23 3.04 2.54
N THR A 105 -3.32 2.43 2.07
CA THR A 105 -3.45 0.96 1.99
C THR A 105 -2.43 0.35 1.03
N ALA A 106 -2.20 0.98 -0.13
CA ALA A 106 -1.19 0.51 -1.07
C ALA A 106 0.22 0.55 -0.47
N ARG A 107 0.58 1.64 0.23
CA ARG A 107 1.86 1.73 0.94
C ARG A 107 2.01 0.67 2.04
N ALA A 108 0.95 0.41 2.81
CA ALA A 108 0.94 -0.63 3.83
C ALA A 108 1.17 -2.02 3.23
N ASN A 109 0.48 -2.34 2.14
CA ASN A 109 0.63 -3.62 1.42
C ASN A 109 2.04 -3.80 0.82
N LEU A 110 2.69 -2.70 0.43
CA LEU A 110 4.08 -2.72 -0.05
C LEU A 110 5.12 -2.69 1.08
N GLY A 111 4.70 -2.61 2.35
CA GLY A 111 5.60 -2.41 3.49
C GLY A 111 6.31 -1.05 3.51
N ALA A 112 5.85 -0.09 2.71
CA ALA A 112 6.45 1.24 2.56
C ALA A 112 5.80 2.31 3.45
N ASN A 113 5.24 1.91 4.59
CA ASN A 113 4.50 2.76 5.50
C ASN A 113 5.32 3.23 6.73
N LEU A 114 6.63 2.99 6.73
CA LEU A 114 7.50 3.39 7.82
C LEU A 114 8.42 4.53 7.41
N VAL A 115 8.45 5.58 8.20
CA VAL A 115 9.41 6.66 8.11
C VAL A 115 10.38 6.55 9.28
N ALA A 116 11.68 6.51 8.99
CA ALA A 116 12.74 6.53 9.99
C ALA A 116 13.23 7.96 10.16
N LEU A 117 13.16 8.45 11.40
CA LEU A 117 13.68 9.76 11.79
C LEU A 117 14.88 9.55 12.72
N THR A 118 15.99 10.21 12.44
CA THR A 118 17.23 10.05 13.19
C THR A 118 17.58 11.34 13.94
N LEU A 119 17.92 11.18 15.24
CA LEU A 119 18.33 12.27 16.12
C LEU A 119 19.68 11.92 16.76
N ASP A 120 20.60 12.86 16.76
CA ASP A 120 21.85 12.74 17.47
C ASP A 120 21.73 13.23 18.92
N VAL A 121 22.01 12.35 19.86
CA VAL A 121 22.10 12.66 21.28
C VAL A 121 23.58 12.71 21.65
N ALA A 122 24.10 13.92 21.80
CA ALA A 122 25.54 14.11 22.00
C ALA A 122 26.04 13.60 23.37
N LEU A 123 25.23 13.77 24.41
CA LEU A 123 25.60 13.41 25.78
C LEU A 123 24.49 12.64 26.50
N LEU A 124 24.87 11.54 27.15
CA LEU A 124 24.00 10.68 27.97
C LEU A 124 24.26 10.84 29.48
N ASN A 125 25.04 11.83 29.88
CA ASN A 125 25.25 12.20 31.28
C ASN A 125 24.51 13.53 31.54
N GLY A 126 23.74 13.58 32.63
CA GLY A 126 22.97 14.78 33.01
C GLY A 126 21.47 14.69 32.61
N THR A 127 20.86 15.84 32.33
CA THR A 127 19.41 16.02 32.12
C THR A 127 19.11 16.81 30.87
N ALA A 128 19.96 16.74 29.84
CA ALA A 128 19.76 17.45 28.59
C ALA A 128 18.50 16.96 27.83
N VAL A 129 17.90 17.88 27.07
CA VAL A 129 16.74 17.57 26.24
C VAL A 129 17.13 17.76 24.76
N TYR A 130 16.96 16.75 23.96
CA TYR A 130 17.21 16.76 22.52
C TYR A 130 15.89 16.74 21.78
N ARG A 131 15.77 17.52 20.71
CA ARG A 131 14.50 17.78 20.03
C ARG A 131 14.63 17.57 18.54
N ILE A 132 13.53 17.08 17.91
CA ILE A 132 13.39 16.97 16.47
C ILE A 132 11.92 17.11 16.08
N ALA A 133 11.64 17.82 15.00
CA ALA A 133 10.29 17.95 14.46
C ALA A 133 9.93 16.72 13.60
N SER A 134 8.71 16.22 13.74
CA SER A 134 8.23 15.14 12.90
C SER A 134 7.97 15.64 11.46
N PRO A 135 8.54 15.02 10.42
CA PRO A 135 8.29 15.38 9.04
C PRO A 135 6.96 14.85 8.51
N VAL A 136 6.32 13.94 9.22
CA VAL A 136 5.09 13.24 8.81
C VAL A 136 4.10 13.13 9.96
N ALA A 137 2.82 12.99 9.64
CA ALA A 137 1.83 12.53 10.60
C ALA A 137 1.83 11.00 10.68
N GLY A 138 1.64 10.43 11.87
CA GLY A 138 1.63 8.98 12.04
C GLY A 138 1.74 8.56 13.49
N THR A 139 2.09 7.28 13.69
CA THR A 139 2.24 6.67 15.01
C THR A 139 3.67 6.18 15.21
N ILE A 140 4.32 6.60 16.28
CA ILE A 140 5.65 6.09 16.65
C ILE A 140 5.48 4.64 17.12
N THR A 141 6.06 3.69 16.37
CA THR A 141 5.96 2.26 16.66
C THR A 141 7.18 1.71 17.37
N LYS A 142 8.34 2.36 17.20
CA LYS A 142 9.60 1.91 17.74
C LYS A 142 10.55 3.08 17.95
N ILE A 143 11.27 3.06 19.04
CA ILE A 143 12.41 3.94 19.30
C ILE A 143 13.61 3.05 19.61
N GLN A 144 14.69 3.23 18.91
CA GLN A 144 15.92 2.49 19.10
C GLN A 144 17.12 3.44 19.20
N THR A 145 18.12 3.03 19.96
CA THR A 145 19.35 3.78 20.12
C THR A 145 20.55 2.94 19.70
N SER A 146 21.59 3.60 19.19
CA SER A 146 22.89 2.99 18.97
C SER A 146 23.95 3.80 19.73
N LEU A 147 24.62 3.19 20.70
CA LEU A 147 25.65 3.85 21.49
C LEU A 147 26.88 4.22 20.64
N LYS A 148 27.46 5.39 20.90
CA LYS A 148 28.73 5.82 20.27
C LYS A 148 29.96 5.26 20.97
N ALA A 149 29.86 5.02 22.27
CA ALA A 149 30.91 4.41 23.10
C ALA A 149 30.31 3.74 24.34
N ALA A 150 31.10 3.00 25.10
CA ALA A 150 30.65 2.39 26.32
C ALA A 150 30.16 3.43 27.35
N LEU A 151 29.17 3.06 28.15
CA LEU A 151 28.71 3.82 29.30
C LEU A 151 29.72 3.64 30.46
N GLY A 152 29.79 4.63 31.35
CA GLY A 152 30.66 4.57 32.54
C GLY A 152 30.01 3.80 33.68
N THR A 153 29.71 4.52 34.78
CA THR A 153 29.03 3.93 35.95
C THR A 153 27.52 4.14 35.83
N GLY A 154 26.75 3.06 35.79
CA GLY A 154 25.30 3.07 35.78
C GLY A 154 24.67 3.28 34.40
N ASN A 155 23.38 3.00 34.34
CA ASN A 155 22.59 3.07 33.12
C ASN A 155 22.29 4.52 32.75
N ALA A 156 22.09 4.76 31.44
CA ALA A 156 21.44 5.97 30.95
C ALA A 156 20.00 5.67 30.56
N THR A 157 19.14 6.67 30.58
CA THR A 157 17.77 6.58 30.08
C THR A 157 17.47 7.73 29.13
N LEU A 158 16.64 7.45 28.12
CA LEU A 158 16.05 8.46 27.23
C LEU A 158 14.53 8.35 27.33
N THR A 159 13.91 9.37 27.91
CA THR A 159 12.46 9.47 28.01
C THR A 159 11.90 10.23 26.81
N GLY A 160 11.18 9.54 25.93
CA GLY A 160 10.53 10.13 24.78
C GLY A 160 9.26 10.88 25.16
N GLN A 161 9.05 12.05 24.57
CA GLN A 161 7.87 12.90 24.76
C GLN A 161 7.43 13.49 23.41
N ILE A 162 6.15 13.80 23.28
CA ILE A 162 5.58 14.59 22.16
C ILE A 162 4.94 15.82 22.78
N ALA A 163 5.42 17.02 22.39
CA ALA A 163 4.92 18.31 22.92
C ALA A 163 4.81 18.32 24.44
N ALA A 164 5.82 17.84 25.15
CA ALA A 164 5.91 17.70 26.62
C ALA A 164 4.99 16.63 27.25
N VAL A 165 4.28 15.83 26.47
CA VAL A 165 3.52 14.66 26.95
C VAL A 165 4.39 13.41 26.82
N ALA A 166 4.59 12.68 27.91
CA ALA A 166 5.39 11.46 27.90
C ALA A 166 4.72 10.37 27.04
N ILE A 167 5.51 9.76 26.17
CA ILE A 167 5.10 8.61 25.39
C ILE A 167 5.00 7.39 26.32
N THR A 168 3.85 6.73 26.35
CA THR A 168 3.66 5.52 27.16
C THR A 168 4.59 4.41 26.64
N THR A 169 5.37 3.79 27.53
CA THR A 169 6.46 2.85 27.21
C THR A 169 7.52 3.43 26.25
N GLY A 170 7.68 4.76 26.24
CA GLY A 170 8.62 5.50 25.40
C GLY A 170 9.99 5.76 26.06
N VAL A 171 10.34 5.01 27.09
CA VAL A 171 11.65 5.11 27.75
C VAL A 171 12.60 4.05 27.19
N VAL A 172 13.73 4.48 26.64
CA VAL A 172 14.82 3.57 26.26
C VAL A 172 15.83 3.55 27.39
N THR A 173 16.05 2.37 27.98
CA THR A 173 17.10 2.16 28.96
C THR A 173 18.35 1.62 28.27
N LEU A 174 19.44 2.38 28.36
CA LEU A 174 20.75 1.99 27.86
C LEU A 174 21.49 1.34 29.01
N VAL A 175 21.66 0.03 28.93
CA VAL A 175 22.25 -0.77 30.01
C VAL A 175 23.75 -0.63 29.99
N GLN A 176 24.34 -0.29 31.15
CA GLN A 176 25.80 -0.09 31.34
C GLN A 176 26.57 -1.41 31.23
N ALA A 177 26.06 -2.47 31.86
CA ALA A 177 26.76 -3.76 31.92
C ALA A 177 27.00 -4.32 30.51
N GLY A 178 28.26 -4.43 30.11
CA GLY A 178 28.67 -4.90 28.80
C GLY A 178 28.44 -3.89 27.65
N SER A 179 28.19 -2.60 27.98
CA SER A 179 28.01 -1.57 26.98
C SER A 179 29.24 -1.34 26.12
N ALA A 180 29.03 -1.14 24.83
CA ALA A 180 30.07 -0.87 23.83
C ALA A 180 29.52 0.03 22.72
N ALA A 181 30.42 0.58 21.90
CA ALA A 181 30.04 1.27 20.67
C ALA A 181 29.21 0.33 19.77
N GLY A 182 28.12 0.85 19.20
CA GLY A 182 27.20 0.09 18.36
C GLY A 182 26.14 -0.72 19.10
N GLN A 183 26.17 -0.76 20.46
CA GLN A 183 25.10 -1.42 21.21
C GLN A 183 23.74 -0.77 20.92
N VAL A 184 22.75 -1.61 20.63
CA VAL A 184 21.38 -1.20 20.34
C VAL A 184 20.47 -1.49 21.53
N ASN A 185 19.70 -0.48 21.93
CA ASN A 185 18.64 -0.62 22.93
C ASN A 185 17.34 -0.12 22.31
N VAL A 186 16.20 -0.71 22.68
CA VAL A 186 14.92 -0.50 22.00
C VAL A 186 13.80 -0.34 23.01
N CYS A 187 12.81 0.50 22.68
CA CYS A 187 11.49 0.45 23.29
C CYS A 187 10.39 0.47 22.20
N SER A 188 9.22 -0.02 22.58
CA SER A 188 8.03 -0.06 21.71
C SER A 188 6.93 0.76 22.38
N PRO A 189 6.69 1.99 21.92
CA PRO A 189 5.62 2.85 22.42
C PRO A 189 4.25 2.20 22.27
N SER A 190 3.40 2.31 23.31
CA SER A 190 2.08 1.67 23.31
C SER A 190 0.92 2.66 23.32
N ALA A 191 1.13 3.90 23.77
CA ALA A 191 0.13 4.97 23.76
C ALA A 191 0.80 6.36 23.83
N ALA A 192 0.03 7.43 23.64
CA ALA A 192 0.51 8.82 23.58
C ALA A 192 1.67 8.99 22.57
N ASN A 193 1.63 8.23 21.48
CA ASN A 193 2.69 8.08 20.48
C ASN A 193 2.28 8.55 19.07
N THR A 194 1.15 9.28 18.96
CA THR A 194 0.71 9.86 17.69
C THR A 194 1.34 11.22 17.47
N VAL A 195 1.88 11.45 16.29
CA VAL A 195 2.50 12.71 15.88
C VAL A 195 1.74 13.32 14.71
N ALA A 196 1.66 14.64 14.66
CA ALA A 196 1.30 15.41 13.48
C ALA A 196 2.58 15.93 12.79
N ILE A 197 2.45 16.41 11.55
CA ILE A 197 3.55 17.11 10.88
C ILE A 197 3.97 18.31 11.74
N GLY A 198 5.27 18.46 11.97
CA GLY A 198 5.84 19.53 12.80
C GLY A 198 5.75 19.28 14.31
N SER A 199 5.17 18.17 14.80
CA SER A 199 5.17 17.85 16.24
C SER A 199 6.59 17.80 16.77
N ASP A 200 6.80 18.44 17.94
CA ASP A 200 8.06 18.38 18.68
C ASP A 200 8.20 17.02 19.38
N ILE A 201 9.09 16.20 18.87
CA ILE A 201 9.51 14.95 19.50
C ILE A 201 10.77 15.25 20.29
N ASN A 202 10.76 15.01 21.59
CA ASN A 202 11.92 15.26 22.41
C ASN A 202 12.28 14.06 23.28
N PHE A 203 13.57 14.02 23.64
CA PHE A 203 14.15 13.00 24.52
C PHE A 203 14.88 13.66 25.66
N THR A 204 14.41 13.42 26.87
CA THR A 204 15.06 13.85 28.09
C THR A 204 16.03 12.78 28.54
N VAL A 205 17.28 13.17 28.71
CA VAL A 205 18.33 12.30 29.25
C VAL A 205 18.15 12.14 30.76
N GLY A 206 18.38 10.95 31.25
CA GLY A 206 18.35 10.61 32.66
C GLY A 206 19.25 9.39 32.97
N GLY A 207 19.11 8.88 34.20
CA GLY A 207 19.91 7.75 34.65
C GLY A 207 21.15 8.22 35.43
N SER A 208 22.11 7.31 35.63
CA SER A 208 23.30 7.53 36.45
C SER A 208 24.63 7.36 35.69
N ASN A 209 24.58 7.42 34.34
CA ASN A 209 25.81 7.37 33.55
C ASN A 209 26.69 8.60 33.85
N SER A 210 27.97 8.37 34.15
CA SER A 210 28.92 9.43 34.48
C SER A 210 29.82 9.86 33.32
N VAL A 211 29.85 9.09 32.22
CA VAL A 211 30.76 9.34 31.10
C VAL A 211 30.07 10.18 30.02
N ALA A 212 30.81 11.15 29.50
CA ALA A 212 30.40 11.98 28.37
C ALA A 212 30.44 11.17 27.08
N THR A 213 29.42 10.34 26.86
CA THR A 213 29.19 9.60 25.62
C THR A 213 27.78 9.88 25.10
N GLY A 214 27.55 9.67 23.83
CA GLY A 214 26.28 9.88 23.18
C GLY A 214 25.72 8.64 22.50
N CYS A 215 24.57 8.80 21.89
CA CYS A 215 23.96 7.78 21.01
C CYS A 215 23.26 8.43 19.83
N THR A 216 22.99 7.62 18.83
CA THR A 216 22.05 7.95 17.77
C THR A 216 20.69 7.34 18.12
N VAL A 217 19.63 8.13 18.07
CA VAL A 217 18.24 7.68 18.25
C VAL A 217 17.60 7.56 16.87
N THR A 218 16.99 6.42 16.60
CA THR A 218 16.14 6.22 15.41
C THR A 218 14.71 6.01 15.87
N ILE A 219 13.79 6.79 15.31
CA ILE A 219 12.36 6.77 15.59
C ILE A 219 11.67 6.23 14.35
N LEU A 220 10.90 5.15 14.47
CA LEU A 220 10.10 4.60 13.37
C LEU A 220 8.65 5.06 13.52
N ILE A 221 8.16 5.77 12.50
CA ILE A 221 6.80 6.31 12.44
C ILE A 221 6.05 5.58 11.33
N ALA A 222 4.95 4.91 11.70
CA ALA A 222 3.99 4.35 10.74
C ALA A 222 3.03 5.45 10.26
N THR A 223 2.90 5.62 8.93
CA THR A 223 2.11 6.67 8.27
C THR A 223 0.88 6.12 7.56
#